data_f9f3d4f823a7fa9ed2a4429acf2358eb
#
_entry.id   f9f3d4f823a7fa9ed2a4429acf2358eb
#
_cell.length_a   1.000
_cell.length_b   1.000
_cell.length_c   1.000
_cell.angle_alpha   90.00
_cell.angle_beta   90.00
_cell.angle_gamma   90.00
#
_symmetry.space_group_name_H-M   'P 1'
#
loop_
_entity.id
_entity.type
_entity.pdbx_description
1 polymer ?
#
loop_
_entity_poly.entity_id
_entity_poly.type
_entity_poly.pdbx_seq_one_letter_code
_entity_poly.pdbx_strand_id
1 'polypeptide(L)'
;MTGDPYAMEIVGIDVIQVVEVVIALAVTYLIARIVTKSLVKIFEKTPFPEEIEKGIVRISKYVIYIIGVFVVIALSGFDLTSLILGLGAFSIAISFAMSNIIQNFVSGILVQTDRTFKVGDEIQVRVGGKEYEGKVAKMSIRTTIIETKDGSIVSIPNSIFINNPVTRKNRHLNQV
;
A
#
# COMPACT_ATOMS: atom_id res chain seq x y z
N MET A 1 -25.94 -21.01 -55.53
CA MET A 1 -26.14 -20.89 -54.09
C MET A 1 -25.10 -19.91 -53.55
N THR A 2 -25.40 -18.64 -53.71
CA THR A 2 -24.53 -17.53 -53.22
C THR A 2 -24.90 -17.29 -51.79
N GLY A 3 -24.03 -17.69 -50.90
CA GLY A 3 -24.17 -17.37 -49.47
C GLY A 3 -24.19 -15.86 -49.32
N ASP A 4 -25.23 -15.40 -48.70
CA ASP A 4 -25.50 -14.00 -48.45
C ASP A 4 -24.41 -13.41 -47.57
N PRO A 5 -23.52 -12.51 -48.10
CA PRO A 5 -22.46 -11.91 -47.30
C PRO A 5 -22.98 -11.00 -46.19
N TYR A 6 -24.26 -10.67 -46.19
CA TYR A 6 -24.88 -9.79 -45.20
C TYR A 6 -25.50 -10.50 -43.99
N ALA A 7 -25.48 -11.85 -43.96
CA ALA A 7 -26.04 -12.61 -42.84
C ALA A 7 -25.15 -12.56 -41.58
N MET A 8 -23.89 -12.08 -41.67
CA MET A 8 -22.99 -11.95 -40.52
C MET A 8 -22.89 -10.51 -39.95
N GLU A 9 -23.53 -9.54 -40.58
CA GLU A 9 -23.50 -8.14 -40.17
C GLU A 9 -24.56 -7.73 -39.16
N ILE A 10 -25.49 -8.65 -38.79
CA ILE A 10 -26.65 -8.32 -37.93
C ILE A 10 -26.26 -8.16 -36.45
N VAL A 11 -25.06 -8.48 -36.06
CA VAL A 11 -24.59 -8.27 -34.65
C VAL A 11 -23.27 -7.48 -34.57
N GLY A 12 -22.76 -6.80 -35.55
CA GLY A 12 -21.62 -5.88 -35.42
C GLY A 12 -20.43 -6.31 -34.52
N ILE A 13 -20.38 -7.58 -34.13
CA ILE A 13 -19.37 -8.13 -33.25
C ILE A 13 -18.48 -9.06 -34.10
N ASP A 14 -17.27 -8.65 -34.32
CA ASP A 14 -16.27 -9.48 -34.99
C ASP A 14 -15.99 -10.72 -34.12
N VAL A 15 -16.00 -11.92 -34.71
CA VAL A 15 -15.68 -13.18 -34.01
C VAL A 15 -14.33 -13.08 -33.29
N ILE A 16 -13.38 -12.35 -33.88
CA ILE A 16 -12.06 -12.10 -33.27
C ILE A 16 -12.22 -11.33 -31.96
N GLN A 17 -13.04 -10.30 -31.95
CA GLN A 17 -13.32 -9.48 -30.75
C GLN A 17 -13.97 -10.29 -29.62
N VAL A 18 -14.87 -11.21 -29.96
CA VAL A 18 -15.46 -12.12 -28.96
C VAL A 18 -14.38 -13.02 -28.33
N VAL A 19 -13.49 -13.56 -29.17
CA VAL A 19 -12.38 -14.41 -28.68
C VAL A 19 -11.45 -13.61 -27.79
N GLU A 20 -11.07 -12.39 -28.15
CA GLU A 20 -10.24 -11.50 -27.33
C GLU A 20 -10.87 -11.21 -25.97
N VAL A 21 -12.17 -10.91 -25.92
CA VAL A 21 -12.90 -10.67 -24.66
C VAL A 21 -12.90 -11.92 -23.78
N VAL A 22 -13.18 -13.10 -24.37
CA VAL A 22 -13.16 -14.37 -23.63
C VAL A 22 -11.78 -14.65 -23.05
N ILE A 23 -10.73 -14.43 -23.83
CA ILE A 23 -9.34 -14.60 -23.38
C ILE A 23 -9.05 -13.62 -22.24
N ALA A 24 -9.43 -12.34 -22.38
CA ALA A 24 -9.22 -11.32 -21.36
C ALA A 24 -9.90 -11.67 -20.03
N LEU A 25 -11.13 -12.16 -20.09
CA LEU A 25 -11.86 -12.64 -18.91
C LEU A 25 -11.20 -13.86 -18.26
N ALA A 26 -10.75 -14.82 -19.06
CA ALA A 26 -10.05 -16.00 -18.57
C ALA A 26 -8.72 -15.63 -17.90
N VAL A 27 -7.94 -14.73 -18.51
CA VAL A 27 -6.69 -14.22 -17.96
C VAL A 27 -6.95 -13.45 -16.67
N THR A 28 -7.93 -12.57 -16.64
CA THR A 28 -8.32 -11.82 -15.42
C THR A 28 -8.69 -12.76 -14.28
N TYR A 29 -9.50 -13.78 -14.55
CA TYR A 29 -9.85 -14.80 -13.56
C TYR A 29 -8.62 -15.56 -13.05
N LEU A 30 -7.72 -15.95 -13.95
CA LEU A 30 -6.51 -16.67 -13.61
C LEU A 30 -5.58 -15.82 -12.73
N ILE A 31 -5.36 -14.55 -13.09
CA ILE A 31 -4.59 -13.59 -12.30
C ILE A 31 -5.23 -13.41 -10.92
N ALA A 32 -6.53 -13.19 -10.84
CA ALA A 32 -7.25 -13.04 -9.58
C ALA A 32 -7.05 -14.28 -8.69
N ARG A 33 -7.15 -15.48 -9.26
CA ARG A 33 -6.95 -16.73 -8.55
C ARG A 33 -5.52 -16.91 -8.05
N ILE A 34 -4.51 -16.58 -8.86
CA ILE A 34 -3.10 -16.67 -8.49
C ILE A 34 -2.78 -15.69 -7.36
N VAL A 35 -3.16 -14.42 -7.54
CA VAL A 35 -2.87 -13.36 -6.55
C VAL A 35 -3.55 -13.67 -5.22
N THR A 36 -4.85 -14.02 -5.22
CA THR A 36 -5.56 -14.31 -3.98
C THR A 36 -4.98 -15.54 -3.26
N LYS A 37 -4.62 -16.61 -3.97
CA LYS A 37 -3.96 -17.77 -3.35
C LYS A 37 -2.59 -17.42 -2.78
N SER A 38 -1.81 -16.60 -3.49
CA SER A 38 -0.50 -16.16 -3.02
C SER A 38 -0.59 -15.30 -1.77
N LEU A 39 -1.56 -14.39 -1.72
CA LEU A 39 -1.82 -13.56 -0.54
C LEU A 39 -2.20 -14.40 0.68
N VAL A 40 -3.15 -15.32 0.54
CA VAL A 40 -3.55 -16.22 1.63
C VAL A 40 -2.33 -16.99 2.16
N LYS A 41 -1.50 -17.56 1.27
CA LYS A 41 -0.29 -18.28 1.66
C LYS A 41 0.74 -17.41 2.39
N ILE A 42 0.82 -16.12 2.07
CA ILE A 42 1.69 -15.19 2.78
C ILE A 42 1.14 -14.90 4.18
N PHE A 43 -0.17 -14.70 4.30
CA PHE A 43 -0.81 -14.40 5.57
C PHE A 43 -0.78 -15.58 6.54
N GLU A 44 -0.91 -16.82 6.08
CA GLU A 44 -0.75 -18.03 6.90
C GLU A 44 0.57 -18.07 7.69
N LYS A 45 1.60 -17.36 7.21
CA LYS A 45 2.93 -17.28 7.83
C LYS A 45 3.11 -16.05 8.72
N THR A 46 2.13 -15.17 8.79
CA THR A 46 2.26 -13.86 9.45
C THR A 46 1.13 -13.70 10.46
N PRO A 47 1.38 -13.23 11.70
CA PRO A 47 0.36 -13.08 12.73
C PRO A 47 -0.52 -11.84 12.48
N PHE A 48 -1.28 -11.84 11.37
CA PHE A 48 -2.29 -10.82 11.11
C PHE A 48 -3.65 -11.24 11.67
N PRO A 49 -4.47 -10.28 12.16
CA PRO A 49 -5.86 -10.55 12.47
C PRO A 49 -6.61 -11.08 11.23
N GLU A 50 -7.38 -12.15 11.40
CA GLU A 50 -8.08 -12.83 10.30
C GLU A 50 -9.02 -11.89 9.50
N GLU A 51 -9.61 -10.89 10.18
CA GLU A 51 -10.46 -9.90 9.55
C GLU A 51 -9.70 -9.01 8.54
N ILE A 52 -8.46 -8.62 8.89
CA ILE A 52 -7.60 -7.80 8.02
C ILE A 52 -7.16 -8.61 6.82
N GLU A 53 -6.77 -9.86 7.02
CA GLU A 53 -6.41 -10.79 5.95
C GLU A 53 -7.54 -10.94 4.93
N LYS A 54 -8.75 -11.29 5.39
CA LYS A 54 -9.93 -11.42 4.55
C LYS A 54 -10.26 -10.12 3.81
N GLY A 55 -10.08 -8.98 4.48
CA GLY A 55 -10.27 -7.66 3.90
C GLY A 55 -9.32 -7.41 2.74
N ILE A 56 -8.02 -7.62 2.92
CA ILE A 56 -6.99 -7.40 1.90
C ILE A 56 -7.20 -8.33 0.71
N VAL A 57 -7.45 -9.62 0.93
CA VAL A 57 -7.70 -10.60 -0.13
C VAL A 57 -8.95 -10.21 -0.95
N ARG A 58 -10.01 -9.75 -0.29
CA ARG A 58 -11.24 -9.32 -0.95
C ARG A 58 -11.03 -8.06 -1.80
N ILE A 59 -10.36 -7.06 -1.25
CA ILE A 59 -10.06 -5.81 -1.97
C ILE A 59 -9.17 -6.09 -3.17
N SER A 60 -8.12 -6.88 -3.02
CA SER A 60 -7.23 -7.27 -4.13
C SER A 60 -7.98 -7.96 -5.26
N LYS A 61 -8.92 -8.85 -4.92
CA LYS A 61 -9.78 -9.52 -5.89
C LYS A 61 -10.66 -8.53 -6.67
N TYR A 62 -11.30 -7.58 -5.99
CA TYR A 62 -12.14 -6.56 -6.64
C TYR A 62 -11.32 -5.65 -7.54
N VAL A 63 -10.13 -5.21 -7.10
CA VAL A 63 -9.23 -4.37 -7.92
C VAL A 63 -8.87 -5.09 -9.22
N ILE A 64 -8.51 -6.38 -9.16
CA ILE A 64 -8.17 -7.16 -10.36
C ILE A 64 -9.37 -7.28 -11.30
N TYR A 65 -10.58 -7.51 -10.78
CA TYR A 65 -11.78 -7.60 -11.62
C TYR A 65 -12.15 -6.25 -12.26
N ILE A 66 -12.00 -5.14 -11.52
CA ILE A 66 -12.20 -3.80 -12.07
C ILE A 66 -11.24 -3.55 -13.23
N ILE A 67 -9.94 -3.87 -13.06
CA ILE A 67 -8.96 -3.76 -14.13
C ILE A 67 -9.36 -4.64 -15.32
N GLY A 68 -9.78 -5.88 -15.09
CA GLY A 68 -10.24 -6.78 -16.14
C GLY A 68 -11.44 -6.24 -16.92
N VAL A 69 -12.40 -5.60 -16.24
CA VAL A 69 -13.53 -4.92 -16.89
C VAL A 69 -13.05 -3.78 -17.79
N PHE A 70 -12.09 -2.96 -17.33
CA PHE A 70 -11.50 -1.92 -18.16
C PHE A 70 -10.81 -2.47 -19.41
N VAL A 71 -10.09 -3.59 -19.27
CA VAL A 71 -9.46 -4.27 -20.42
C VAL A 71 -10.52 -4.74 -21.42
N VAL A 72 -11.62 -5.35 -20.95
CA VAL A 72 -12.71 -5.79 -21.83
C VAL A 72 -13.37 -4.63 -22.55
N ILE A 73 -13.64 -3.51 -21.86
CA ILE A 73 -14.21 -2.30 -22.47
C ILE A 73 -13.25 -1.73 -23.54
N ALA A 74 -11.94 -1.70 -23.26
CA ALA A 74 -10.93 -1.26 -24.23
C ALA A 74 -10.90 -2.13 -25.49
N LEU A 75 -10.93 -3.46 -25.32
CA LEU A 75 -10.98 -4.42 -26.45
C LEU A 75 -12.27 -4.30 -27.26
N SER A 76 -13.36 -3.83 -26.64
CA SER A 76 -14.61 -3.59 -27.32
C SER A 76 -14.64 -2.29 -28.15
N GLY A 77 -13.51 -1.57 -28.25
CA GLY A 77 -13.37 -0.36 -29.06
C GLY A 77 -13.94 0.91 -28.42
N PHE A 78 -14.34 0.86 -27.15
CA PHE A 78 -14.80 2.06 -26.44
C PHE A 78 -13.59 2.95 -26.06
N ASP A 79 -13.77 4.26 -26.23
CA ASP A 79 -12.77 5.23 -25.75
C ASP A 79 -12.77 5.35 -24.23
N LEU A 80 -11.70 4.88 -23.62
CA LEU A 80 -11.48 4.94 -22.17
C LEU A 80 -10.81 6.24 -21.72
N THR A 81 -10.51 7.17 -22.61
CA THR A 81 -9.75 8.38 -22.28
C THR A 81 -10.33 9.15 -21.10
N SER A 82 -11.64 9.40 -21.13
CA SER A 82 -12.33 10.12 -20.05
C SER A 82 -12.30 9.37 -18.71
N LEU A 83 -12.40 8.05 -18.74
CA LEU A 83 -12.32 7.20 -17.55
C LEU A 83 -10.89 7.20 -16.97
N ILE A 84 -9.88 7.11 -17.82
CA ILE A 84 -8.47 7.15 -17.40
C ILE A 84 -8.13 8.52 -16.80
N LEU A 85 -8.61 9.61 -17.39
CA LEU A 85 -8.43 10.96 -16.84
C LEU A 85 -9.10 11.09 -15.45
N GLY A 86 -10.32 10.59 -15.31
CA GLY A 86 -11.02 10.58 -14.02
C GLY A 86 -10.31 9.74 -12.96
N LEU A 87 -9.82 8.54 -13.32
CA LEU A 87 -9.02 7.69 -12.44
C LEU A 87 -7.69 8.35 -12.07
N GLY A 88 -7.07 9.09 -13.00
CA GLY A 88 -5.87 9.87 -12.74
C GLY A 88 -6.08 10.91 -11.65
N ALA A 89 -7.14 11.72 -11.76
CA ALA A 89 -7.52 12.70 -10.75
C ALA A 89 -7.81 12.05 -9.39
N PHE A 90 -8.55 10.95 -9.38
CA PHE A 90 -8.84 10.17 -8.17
C PHE A 90 -7.57 9.60 -7.52
N SER A 91 -6.62 9.12 -8.34
CA SER A 91 -5.32 8.59 -7.86
C SER A 91 -4.50 9.68 -7.17
N ILE A 92 -4.51 10.92 -7.67
CA ILE A 92 -3.86 12.05 -7.04
C ILE A 92 -4.48 12.33 -5.66
N ALA A 93 -5.81 12.34 -5.57
CA ALA A 93 -6.51 12.56 -4.31
C ALA A 93 -6.17 11.49 -3.26
N ILE A 94 -6.16 10.20 -3.66
CA ILE A 94 -5.74 9.09 -2.78
C ILE A 94 -4.29 9.24 -2.37
N SER A 95 -3.38 9.62 -3.28
CA SER A 95 -1.96 9.80 -2.99
C SER A 95 -1.75 10.86 -1.91
N PHE A 96 -2.44 11.97 -1.98
CA PHE A 96 -2.41 12.99 -0.92
C PHE A 96 -2.97 12.45 0.41
N ALA A 97 -4.10 11.75 0.38
CA ALA A 97 -4.70 11.19 1.59
C ALA A 97 -3.78 10.17 2.28
N MET A 98 -2.98 9.41 1.52
CA MET A 98 -2.07 8.39 2.05
C MET A 98 -0.65 8.90 2.32
N SER A 99 -0.31 10.11 1.91
CA SER A 99 1.05 10.66 1.98
C SER A 99 1.69 10.52 3.37
N ASN A 100 0.96 10.89 4.43
CA ASN A 100 1.46 10.80 5.81
C ASN A 100 1.73 9.35 6.25
N ILE A 101 0.93 8.40 5.77
CA ILE A 101 1.10 6.97 6.11
C ILE A 101 2.39 6.46 5.46
N ILE A 102 2.56 6.74 4.16
CA ILE A 102 3.73 6.34 3.39
C ILE A 102 4.99 6.99 3.96
N GLN A 103 4.93 8.29 4.28
CA GLN A 103 6.06 9.02 4.88
C GLN A 103 6.53 8.35 6.18
N ASN A 104 5.61 8.03 7.08
CA ASN A 104 5.96 7.37 8.34
C ASN A 104 6.51 5.96 8.15
N PHE A 105 5.99 5.23 7.17
CA PHE A 105 6.47 3.90 6.82
C PHE A 105 7.92 3.95 6.30
N VAL A 106 8.19 4.80 5.31
CA VAL A 106 9.54 4.99 4.74
C VAL A 106 10.51 5.49 5.82
N SER A 107 10.09 6.46 6.64
CA SER A 107 10.88 6.97 7.76
C SER A 107 11.23 5.88 8.76
N GLY A 108 10.30 4.97 9.06
CA GLY A 108 10.56 3.84 9.96
C GLY A 108 11.62 2.89 9.42
N ILE A 109 11.63 2.64 8.11
CA ILE A 109 12.68 1.85 7.46
C ILE A 109 14.04 2.58 7.55
N LEU A 110 14.07 3.87 7.21
CA LEU A 110 15.30 4.66 7.22
C LEU A 110 15.91 4.73 8.63
N VAL A 111 15.12 5.08 9.66
CA VAL A 111 15.61 5.16 11.06
C VAL A 111 16.23 3.83 11.50
N GLN A 112 15.63 2.70 11.11
CA GLN A 112 16.13 1.37 11.46
C GLN A 112 17.39 0.99 10.65
N THR A 113 17.42 1.33 9.36
CA THR A 113 18.55 1.01 8.46
C THR A 113 19.77 1.84 8.79
N ASP A 114 19.60 3.15 8.99
CA ASP A 114 20.68 4.09 9.30
C ASP A 114 21.15 3.99 10.77
N ARG A 115 20.39 3.23 11.58
CA ARG A 115 20.68 3.03 13.00
C ARG A 115 20.86 4.34 13.76
N THR A 116 20.08 5.35 13.43
CA THR A 116 20.09 6.66 14.10
C THR A 116 20.02 6.48 15.62
N PHE A 117 19.17 5.57 16.07
CA PHE A 117 19.08 5.07 17.45
C PHE A 117 18.52 3.63 17.43
N LYS A 118 18.56 2.95 18.58
CA LYS A 118 18.11 1.57 18.75
C LYS A 118 17.15 1.45 19.93
N VAL A 119 16.43 0.35 20.00
CA VAL A 119 15.66 -0.02 21.20
C VAL A 119 16.62 -0.09 22.39
N GLY A 120 16.28 0.60 23.46
CA GLY A 120 17.08 0.73 24.67
C GLY A 120 17.93 2.00 24.77
N ASP A 121 18.12 2.73 23.65
CA ASP A 121 18.83 4.02 23.67
C ASP A 121 17.96 5.09 24.38
N GLU A 122 18.62 6.03 25.05
CA GLU A 122 17.99 7.23 25.59
C GLU A 122 18.08 8.35 24.53
N ILE A 123 16.92 8.83 24.10
CA ILE A 123 16.83 9.85 23.05
C ILE A 123 16.04 11.07 23.52
N GLN A 124 16.33 12.18 22.88
CA GLN A 124 15.65 13.46 23.07
C GLN A 124 15.24 13.98 21.70
N VAL A 125 13.95 14.31 21.54
CA VAL A 125 13.38 14.80 20.28
C VAL A 125 12.35 15.90 20.57
N ARG A 126 12.30 16.91 19.70
CA ARG A 126 11.34 18.00 19.80
C ARG A 126 10.19 17.77 18.82
N VAL A 127 8.95 17.83 19.33
CA VAL A 127 7.73 17.64 18.55
C VAL A 127 6.76 18.77 18.86
N GLY A 128 6.40 19.57 17.87
CA GLY A 128 5.42 20.65 18.04
C GLY A 128 5.78 21.68 19.14
N GLY A 129 7.07 21.94 19.34
CA GLY A 129 7.57 22.87 20.38
C GLY A 129 7.76 22.23 21.76
N LYS A 130 7.25 21.00 21.98
CA LYS A 130 7.46 20.24 23.20
C LYS A 130 8.62 19.27 23.03
N GLU A 131 9.45 19.18 24.07
CA GLU A 131 10.59 18.29 24.11
C GLU A 131 10.22 16.99 24.83
N TYR A 132 10.57 15.87 24.19
CA TYR A 132 10.34 14.54 24.75
C TYR A 132 11.70 13.86 24.94
N GLU A 133 11.97 13.43 26.15
CA GLU A 133 13.16 12.70 26.51
C GLU A 133 12.77 11.38 27.15
N GLY A 134 13.36 10.28 26.68
CA GLY A 134 13.07 8.96 27.22
C GLY A 134 13.83 7.85 26.53
N LYS A 135 13.63 6.64 27.05
CA LYS A 135 14.21 5.42 26.53
C LYS A 135 13.34 4.83 25.42
N VAL A 136 13.94 4.45 24.30
CA VAL A 136 13.25 3.77 23.21
C VAL A 136 12.80 2.39 23.68
N ALA A 137 11.51 2.21 23.87
CA ALA A 137 10.92 0.95 24.33
C ALA A 137 10.65 -0.01 23.16
N LYS A 138 10.15 0.53 22.04
CA LYS A 138 9.80 -0.27 20.85
C LYS A 138 9.88 0.58 19.58
N MET A 139 10.38 -0.02 18.51
CA MET A 139 10.33 0.56 17.16
C MET A 139 9.40 -0.27 16.31
N SER A 140 8.35 0.37 15.79
CA SER A 140 7.39 -0.22 14.86
C SER A 140 7.55 0.43 13.48
N ILE A 141 6.90 -0.14 12.47
CA ILE A 141 7.06 0.32 11.09
C ILE A 141 6.61 1.77 10.87
N ARG A 142 5.62 2.26 11.63
CA ARG A 142 5.06 3.61 11.51
C ARG A 142 5.40 4.53 12.68
N THR A 143 5.61 3.96 13.87
CA THR A 143 5.81 4.72 15.11
C THR A 143 6.92 4.12 15.95
N THR A 144 7.61 4.98 16.70
CA THR A 144 8.54 4.58 17.76
C THR A 144 7.94 4.96 19.11
N ILE A 145 7.99 4.04 20.04
CA ILE A 145 7.49 4.19 21.41
C ILE A 145 8.67 4.51 22.32
N ILE A 146 8.57 5.61 23.04
CA ILE A 146 9.54 6.00 24.09
C ILE A 146 8.86 5.99 25.46
N GLU A 147 9.60 5.59 26.45
CA GLU A 147 9.24 5.65 27.87
C GLU A 147 10.01 6.82 28.50
N THR A 148 9.25 7.82 28.96
CA THR A 148 9.80 9.03 29.57
C THR A 148 10.17 8.79 31.03
N LYS A 149 10.95 9.69 31.62
CA LYS A 149 11.44 9.54 33.01
C LYS A 149 10.33 9.52 34.08
N ASP A 150 9.18 10.12 33.77
CA ASP A 150 7.98 10.09 34.60
C ASP A 150 7.16 8.81 34.45
N GLY A 151 7.64 7.84 33.65
CA GLY A 151 6.95 6.58 33.38
C GLY A 151 5.88 6.68 32.30
N SER A 152 5.71 7.81 31.64
CA SER A 152 4.75 7.99 30.56
C SER A 152 5.23 7.28 29.29
N ILE A 153 4.28 6.68 28.56
CA ILE A 153 4.54 6.04 27.25
C ILE A 153 4.12 7.01 26.15
N VAL A 154 5.08 7.42 25.32
CA VAL A 154 4.84 8.35 24.22
C VAL A 154 5.06 7.64 22.89
N SER A 155 4.06 7.65 22.03
CA SER A 155 4.14 7.11 20.66
C SER A 155 4.41 8.25 19.69
N ILE A 156 5.57 8.22 19.05
CA ILE A 156 6.02 9.27 18.11
C ILE A 156 6.03 8.71 16.70
N PRO A 157 5.39 9.39 15.71
CA PRO A 157 5.48 9.02 14.30
C PRO A 157 6.93 9.04 13.80
N ASN A 158 7.31 8.02 13.01
CA ASN A 158 8.70 7.88 12.57
C ASN A 158 9.19 9.03 11.69
N SER A 159 8.29 9.71 10.96
CA SER A 159 8.63 10.89 10.16
C SER A 159 9.21 12.03 10.99
N ILE A 160 8.87 12.12 12.28
CA ILE A 160 9.41 13.14 13.18
C ILE A 160 10.91 12.98 13.34
N PHE A 161 11.42 11.75 13.42
CA PHE A 161 12.85 11.46 13.62
C PHE A 161 13.72 11.73 12.38
N ILE A 162 13.09 11.79 11.19
CA ILE A 162 13.78 12.18 9.95
C ILE A 162 13.74 13.70 9.75
N ASN A 163 12.63 14.34 10.15
CA ASN A 163 12.42 15.77 9.90
C ASN A 163 12.93 16.68 11.04
N ASN A 164 13.29 16.10 12.18
CA ASN A 164 13.77 16.87 13.34
C ASN A 164 15.09 16.31 13.87
N PRO A 165 15.94 17.17 14.45
CA PRO A 165 17.13 16.72 15.13
C PRO A 165 16.80 15.77 16.28
N VAL A 166 17.51 14.66 16.36
CA VAL A 166 17.41 13.69 17.44
C VAL A 166 18.74 13.64 18.18
N THR A 167 18.74 13.90 19.47
CA THR A 167 19.92 13.75 20.32
C THR A 167 19.87 12.38 20.97
N ARG A 168 20.92 11.59 20.77
CA ARG A 168 21.12 10.32 21.49
C ARG A 168 22.08 10.55 22.64
N LYS A 169 21.62 10.28 23.87
CA LYS A 169 22.47 10.36 25.06
C LYS A 169 23.31 9.09 25.17
N ASN A 170 24.64 9.25 25.06
CA ASN A 170 25.58 8.15 25.27
C ASN A 170 25.77 7.95 26.79
N ARG A 171 25.40 6.79 27.30
CA ARG A 171 25.60 6.43 28.72
C ARG A 171 27.07 6.40 29.18
N HIS A 172 28.01 6.37 28.24
CA HIS A 172 29.42 6.18 28.57
C HIS A 172 30.19 7.48 28.90
N LEU A 173 29.61 8.67 28.79
CA LEU A 173 30.30 9.94 29.08
C LEU A 173 30.02 10.52 30.46
N ASN A 174 29.16 9.90 31.26
CA ASN A 174 28.83 10.41 32.61
C ASN A 174 29.48 9.61 33.75
N GLN A 175 30.58 8.90 33.47
CA GLN A 175 31.42 8.22 34.49
C GLN A 175 32.88 8.70 34.40
N VAL A 176 33.09 10.00 34.48
CA VAL A 176 34.42 10.59 34.78
C VAL A 176 34.21 11.66 35.85
#